data_0f7ee5cd8d8cfee49bb0cc24f483f1e1
#
_entry.id   0f7ee5cd8d8cfee49bb0cc24f483f1e1
#
_cell.length_a   1.000
_cell.length_b   1.000
_cell.length_c   1.000
_cell.angle_alpha   90.00
_cell.angle_beta   90.00
_cell.angle_gamma   90.00
#
_symmetry.space_group_name_H-M   'P 1'
#
loop_
_entity.id
_entity.type
_entity.pdbx_description
1 polymer ?
#
loop_
_entity_poly.entity_id
_entity_poly.type
_entity_poly.pdbx_seq_one_letter_code
_entity_poly.pdbx_strand_id
1 'polypeptide(L)' 'MRKNPYRDMRASELIAVIDDTIFFKETDKEIAINVYVRAMTVEKCAELLGYDWKTVQKRLPIVEDRLNSTLKKH' A
#
# COMPACT_ATOMS: atom_id res chain seq x y z
N MET A 1 10.68 -13.15 -1.17
CA MET A 1 10.33 -11.82 -1.73
C MET A 1 8.82 -11.69 -1.82
N ARG A 2 8.28 -10.60 -1.32
CA ARG A 2 6.84 -10.37 -1.35
C ARG A 2 6.37 -10.06 -2.77
N LYS A 3 5.31 -10.74 -3.20
CA LYS A 3 4.71 -10.53 -4.51
C LYS A 3 3.75 -9.34 -4.44
N ASN A 4 3.90 -8.39 -5.35
CA ASN A 4 3.01 -7.23 -5.42
C ASN A 4 1.73 -7.64 -6.17
N PRO A 5 0.56 -7.66 -5.48
CA PRO A 5 -0.69 -8.08 -6.14
C PRO A 5 -1.21 -7.07 -7.17
N TYR A 6 -0.66 -5.87 -7.20
CA TYR A 6 -1.10 -4.81 -8.12
C TYR A 6 -0.07 -4.51 -9.21
N ARG A 7 0.90 -5.40 -9.43
CA ARG A 7 1.99 -5.18 -10.37
C ARG A 7 1.53 -5.02 -11.82
N ASP A 8 0.36 -5.56 -12.16
CA ASP A 8 -0.17 -5.46 -13.52
C ASP A 8 -0.91 -4.15 -13.77
N MET A 9 -1.12 -3.35 -12.75
CA MET A 9 -1.74 -2.04 -12.86
C MET A 9 -0.70 -0.98 -13.18
N ARG A 10 -1.10 0.01 -13.97
CA ARG A 10 -0.23 1.18 -14.19
C ARG A 10 -0.14 1.99 -12.90
N ALA A 11 0.99 2.64 -12.69
CA ALA A 11 1.19 3.47 -11.50
C ALA A 11 0.09 4.53 -11.38
N SER A 12 -0.30 5.16 -12.48
CA SER A 12 -1.35 6.18 -12.47
C SER A 12 -2.71 5.62 -12.04
N GLU A 13 -3.02 4.40 -12.51
CA GLU A 13 -4.27 3.73 -12.13
C GLU A 13 -4.27 3.38 -10.64
N LEU A 14 -3.15 2.85 -10.15
CA LEU A 14 -3.04 2.46 -8.75
C LEU A 14 -3.11 3.69 -7.84
N ILE A 15 -2.47 4.78 -8.22
CA ILE A 15 -2.54 6.04 -7.46
C ILE A 15 -3.99 6.52 -7.39
N ALA A 16 -4.74 6.45 -8.50
CA ALA A 16 -6.14 6.84 -8.52
C ALA A 16 -6.98 5.98 -7.56
N VAL A 17 -6.73 4.67 -7.55
CA VAL A 17 -7.40 3.76 -6.62
C VAL A 17 -7.06 4.11 -5.17
N ILE A 18 -5.79 4.37 -4.90
CA ILE A 18 -5.36 4.74 -3.55
C ILE A 18 -6.03 6.05 -3.11
N ASP A 19 -6.12 7.04 -3.99
CA ASP A 19 -6.77 8.31 -3.68
C ASP A 19 -8.26 8.14 -3.39
N ASP A 20 -8.91 7.16 -4.03
CA ASP A 20 -10.33 6.88 -3.81
C ASP A 20 -10.57 5.99 -2.60
N THR A 21 -9.52 5.41 -2.03
CA THR A 21 -9.65 4.49 -0.91
C THR A 21 -9.69 5.24 0.40
N ILE A 22 -10.61 4.85 1.28
CA ILE A 22 -10.68 5.38 2.63
C ILE A 22 -9.85 4.47 3.53
N PHE A 23 -8.75 5.00 4.07
CA PHE A 23 -7.89 4.28 4.99
C PHE A 23 -8.20 4.67 6.44
N PHE A 24 -7.99 3.74 7.36
CA PHE A 24 -8.18 4.02 8.78
C PHE A 24 -7.16 5.01 9.32
N LYS A 25 -5.95 5.00 8.74
CA LYS A 25 -4.85 5.87 9.14
C LYS A 25 -4.18 6.43 7.90
N GLU A 26 -3.73 7.67 7.99
CA GLU A 26 -2.98 8.30 6.91
C GLU A 26 -1.68 7.55 6.60
N THR A 27 -1.07 6.95 7.63
CA THR A 27 0.10 6.10 7.49
C THR A 27 -0.15 4.95 6.52
N ASP A 28 -1.36 4.38 6.54
CA ASP A 28 -1.72 3.28 5.64
C ASP A 28 -1.66 3.72 4.18
N LYS A 29 -2.07 4.95 3.88
CA LYS A 29 -1.97 5.50 2.54
C LYS A 29 -0.51 5.63 2.11
N GLU A 30 0.36 6.09 2.99
CA GLU A 30 1.79 6.20 2.70
C GLU A 30 2.41 4.84 2.46
N ILE A 31 2.02 3.84 3.26
CA ILE A 31 2.48 2.46 3.07
C ILE A 31 2.05 1.95 1.70
N ALA A 32 0.78 2.19 1.32
CA ALA A 32 0.26 1.75 0.03
C ALA A 32 1.08 2.34 -1.12
N ILE A 33 1.37 3.63 -1.08
CA ILE A 33 2.14 4.30 -2.11
C ILE A 33 3.56 3.73 -2.17
N ASN A 34 4.23 3.64 -1.02
CA ASN A 34 5.64 3.23 -1.00
C ASN A 34 5.83 1.77 -1.40
N VAL A 35 4.98 0.88 -0.89
CA VAL A 35 5.14 -0.56 -1.14
C VAL A 35 4.62 -0.94 -2.53
N TYR A 36 3.44 -0.46 -2.92
CA TYR A 36 2.79 -0.94 -4.15
C TYR A 36 3.05 -0.07 -5.37
N VAL A 37 3.15 1.24 -5.21
CA VAL A 37 3.43 2.12 -6.35
C VAL A 37 4.93 2.24 -6.58
N ARG A 38 5.69 2.50 -5.53
CA ARG A 38 7.15 2.68 -5.62
C ARG A 38 7.93 1.38 -5.52
N ALA A 39 7.25 0.28 -5.27
CA ALA A 39 7.85 -1.06 -5.18
C ALA A 39 8.97 -1.16 -4.13
N MET A 40 8.84 -0.44 -3.03
CA MET A 40 9.79 -0.52 -1.93
C MET A 40 9.62 -1.83 -1.15
N THR A 41 10.70 -2.32 -0.56
CA THR A 41 10.62 -3.42 0.40
C THR A 41 9.94 -2.91 1.67
N VAL A 42 9.43 -3.84 2.48
CA VAL A 42 8.83 -3.51 3.76
C VAL A 42 9.82 -2.78 4.65
N GLU A 43 11.06 -3.27 4.70
CA GLU A 43 12.14 -2.69 5.50
C GLU A 43 12.44 -1.26 5.06
N LYS A 44 12.53 -1.03 3.76
CA LYS A 44 12.81 0.31 3.22
C LYS A 44 11.68 1.28 3.53
N CYS A 45 10.44 0.83 3.36
CA CYS A 45 9.27 1.63 3.68
C CYS A 45 9.25 2.01 5.17
N ALA A 46 9.51 1.04 6.04
CA ALA A 46 9.55 1.26 7.48
C ALA A 46 10.63 2.28 7.86
N GLU A 47 11.81 2.12 7.28
CA GLU A 47 12.94 3.04 7.52
C GLU A 47 12.55 4.47 7.12
N LEU A 48 11.94 4.63 5.95
CA LEU A 48 11.55 5.92 5.43
C LEU A 48 10.49 6.60 6.32
N LEU A 49 9.55 5.83 6.84
CA LEU A 49 8.46 6.35 7.66
C LEU A 49 8.79 6.42 9.15
N GLY A 50 9.94 5.90 9.55
CA GLY A 50 10.34 5.89 10.95
C GLY A 50 9.65 4.83 11.80
N TYR A 51 9.23 3.72 11.18
CA TYR A 51 8.57 2.62 11.88
C TYR A 51 9.44 1.37 11.87
N ASP A 52 9.11 0.43 12.76
CA ASP A 52 9.66 -0.91 12.75
C ASP A 52 9.04 -1.66 11.56
N TRP A 53 9.85 -2.49 10.86
CA TRP A 53 9.37 -3.23 9.71
C TRP A 53 8.18 -4.16 10.06
N LYS A 54 8.13 -4.67 11.29
CA LYS A 54 7.02 -5.51 11.75
C LYS A 54 5.71 -4.73 11.77
N THR A 55 5.77 -3.45 12.13
CA THR A 55 4.60 -2.59 12.13
C THR A 55 4.06 -2.42 10.72
N VAL A 56 4.93 -2.15 9.76
CA VAL A 56 4.53 -2.02 8.35
C VAL A 56 3.95 -3.34 7.85
N GLN A 57 4.61 -4.45 8.14
CA GLN A 57 4.17 -5.76 7.69
C GLN A 57 2.77 -6.11 8.22
N LYS A 58 2.47 -5.76 9.46
CA LYS A 58 1.14 -5.99 10.04
C LYS A 58 0.06 -5.15 9.39
N ARG A 59 0.42 -3.99 8.88
CA ARG A 59 -0.55 -3.10 8.22
C ARG A 59 -0.86 -3.51 6.79
N LEU A 60 0.01 -4.27 6.13
CA LEU A 60 -0.17 -4.63 4.72
C LEU A 60 -1.49 -5.36 4.42
N PRO A 61 -1.90 -6.37 5.21
CA PRO A 61 -3.19 -7.03 4.95
C PRO A 61 -4.37 -6.07 5.04
N ILE A 62 -4.31 -5.13 5.98
CA ILE A 62 -5.37 -4.13 6.16
C ILE A 62 -5.39 -3.17 4.97
N VAL A 63 -4.22 -2.72 4.53
CA VAL A 63 -4.09 -1.84 3.36
C VAL A 63 -4.62 -2.55 2.11
N GLU A 64 -4.25 -3.81 1.90
CA GLU A 64 -4.70 -4.58 0.74
C GLU A 64 -6.21 -4.79 0.77
N ASP A 65 -6.77 -5.06 1.94
CA ASP A 65 -8.22 -5.22 2.08
C ASP A 65 -8.96 -3.95 1.66
N ARG A 66 -8.48 -2.79 2.08
CA ARG A 66 -9.08 -1.52 1.71
C ARG A 66 -8.95 -1.23 0.23
N LEU A 67 -7.78 -1.49 -0.34
CA LEU A 67 -7.56 -1.31 -1.79
C LEU A 67 -8.45 -2.22 -2.60
N ASN A 68 -8.58 -3.48 -2.19
CA ASN A 68 -9.42 -4.44 -2.90
C ASN A 68 -10.90 -4.04 -2.84
N SER A 69 -11.35 -3.48 -1.73
CA SER A 69 -12.72 -2.96 -1.62
C SER A 69 -12.96 -1.84 -2.62
N THR A 70 -11.99 -0.95 -2.80
CA THR A 70 -12.09 0.14 -3.77
C THR A 70 -12.10 -0.40 -5.20
N LEU A 71 -11.22 -1.38 -5.48
CA LEU A 71 -11.14 -1.99 -6.81
C LEU A 71 -12.46 -2.63 -7.23
N LYS A 72 -13.20 -3.21 -6.30
CA LYS A 72 -14.52 -3.81 -6.61
C LYS A 72 -15.53 -2.78 -7.08
N LYS A 73 -15.33 -1.51 -6.74
CA LYS A 73 -16.23 -0.42 -7.11
C LYS A 73 -15.80 0.26 -8.41
N HIS A 74 -14.60 -0.02 -8.87
CA HIS A 74 -14.09 0.48 -10.12
C HIS A 74 -14.38 -0.50 -11.24
#